data_2ba384b2ebdd1d77aec6d8ec98a0c07e
#
_entry.id   2ba384b2ebdd1d77aec6d8ec98a0c07e
#
_cell.length_a   1.000
_cell.length_b   1.000
_cell.length_c   1.000
_cell.angle_alpha   90.00
_cell.angle_beta   90.00
_cell.angle_gamma   90.00
#
_symmetry.space_group_name_H-M   'P 1'
#
loop_
_entity.id
_entity.type
_entity.pdbx_description
1 polymer ?
#
loop_
_entity_poly.entity_id
_entity_poly.type
_entity_poly.pdbx_seq_one_letter_code
_entity_poly.pdbx_strand_id
1 'polypeptide(L)'
;MTQRIISRVAIYLLSVIMIIFGIYHFQHPHELLVFVPSDIPIGINWVYIVGVAFILAALAFITNKWVKVAAYLLAALLILFVLIIHVPNFRQAGDAQMRQAAFINILKDLALAAFALHIAGSADSHGVKY
;
A
#
# COMPACT_ATOMS: atom_id res chain seq x y z
N MET A 1 -15.33 -7.25 -23.63
CA MET A 1 -13.89 -7.15 -23.92
C MET A 1 -13.29 -5.87 -23.35
N THR A 2 -13.89 -4.71 -23.62
CA THR A 2 -13.38 -3.39 -23.15
C THR A 2 -13.25 -3.30 -21.62
N GLN A 3 -14.26 -3.77 -20.86
CA GLN A 3 -14.22 -3.76 -19.40
C GLN A 3 -13.08 -4.64 -18.84
N ARG A 4 -12.80 -5.76 -19.46
CA ARG A 4 -11.69 -6.65 -19.07
C ARG A 4 -10.33 -5.98 -19.30
N ILE A 5 -10.19 -5.26 -20.42
CA ILE A 5 -8.98 -4.50 -20.73
C ILE A 5 -8.79 -3.38 -19.73
N ILE A 6 -9.84 -2.63 -19.40
CA ILE A 6 -9.79 -1.55 -18.42
C ILE A 6 -9.38 -2.09 -17.05
N SER A 7 -9.97 -3.19 -16.61
CA SER A 7 -9.62 -3.82 -15.34
C SER A 7 -8.14 -4.23 -15.29
N ARG A 8 -7.64 -4.84 -16.38
CA ARG A 8 -6.24 -5.23 -16.48
C ARG A 8 -5.30 -4.02 -16.44
N VAL A 9 -5.62 -2.96 -17.18
CA VAL A 9 -4.85 -1.71 -17.17
C VAL A 9 -4.83 -1.11 -15.78
N ALA A 10 -5.96 -1.07 -15.08
CA ALA A 10 -6.06 -0.53 -13.73
C ALA A 10 -5.16 -1.31 -12.75
N ILE A 11 -5.18 -2.64 -12.80
CA ILE A 11 -4.35 -3.48 -11.94
C ILE A 11 -2.86 -3.33 -12.27
N TYR A 12 -2.50 -3.24 -13.54
CA TYR A 12 -1.11 -3.01 -13.94
C TYR A 12 -0.62 -1.62 -13.53
N LEU A 13 -1.48 -0.59 -13.63
CA LEU A 13 -1.14 0.74 -13.16
C LEU A 13 -0.87 0.74 -11.66
N LEU A 14 -1.74 0.11 -10.86
CA LEU A 14 -1.50 -0.06 -9.42
C LEU A 14 -0.18 -0.79 -9.17
N SER A 15 0.09 -1.86 -9.90
CA SER A 15 1.31 -2.66 -9.74
C SER A 15 2.58 -1.83 -9.97
N VAL A 16 2.59 -1.00 -11.01
CA VAL A 16 3.71 -0.09 -11.30
C VAL A 16 3.90 0.89 -10.14
N ILE A 17 2.82 1.48 -9.64
CA ILE A 17 2.89 2.39 -8.48
C ILE A 17 3.43 1.67 -7.24
N MET A 18 2.99 0.45 -6.99
CA MET A 18 3.47 -0.34 -5.85
C MET A 18 4.95 -0.69 -5.96
N ILE A 19 5.44 -0.98 -7.17
CA ILE A 19 6.87 -1.21 -7.41
C ILE A 19 7.67 0.07 -7.13
N ILE A 20 7.22 1.21 -7.60
CA ILE A 20 7.87 2.49 -7.36
C ILE A 20 7.90 2.80 -5.86
N PHE A 21 6.80 2.62 -5.14
CA PHE A 21 6.76 2.76 -3.69
C PHE A 21 7.73 1.81 -3.00
N GLY A 22 7.76 0.54 -3.40
CA GLY A 22 8.66 -0.45 -2.83
C GLY A 22 10.12 -0.07 -3.01
N ILE A 23 10.50 0.34 -4.23
CA ILE A 23 11.86 0.81 -4.52
C ILE A 23 12.20 2.06 -3.71
N TYR A 24 11.26 2.99 -3.58
CA TYR A 24 11.44 4.20 -2.80
C TYR A 24 11.73 3.89 -1.32
N HIS A 25 11.11 2.85 -0.76
CA HIS A 25 11.38 2.40 0.61
C HIS A 25 12.82 1.92 0.79
N PHE A 26 13.43 1.34 -0.25
CA PHE A 26 14.83 0.91 -0.20
C PHE A 26 15.82 2.05 -0.45
N GLN A 27 15.44 3.03 -1.27
CA GLN A 27 16.33 4.15 -1.63
C GLN A 27 16.30 5.27 -0.58
N HIS A 28 15.16 5.47 0.10
CA HIS A 28 14.94 6.58 1.03
C HIS A 28 14.41 6.11 2.39
N PRO A 29 15.04 5.09 3.02
CA PRO A 29 14.48 4.50 4.23
C PRO A 29 14.46 5.47 5.42
N HIS A 30 15.48 6.33 5.55
CA HIS A 30 15.55 7.29 6.64
C HIS A 30 14.50 8.41 6.50
N GLU A 31 14.22 8.84 5.29
CA GLU A 31 13.19 9.84 5.02
C GLU A 31 11.79 9.30 5.36
N LEU A 32 11.54 8.02 5.07
CA LEU A 32 10.26 7.37 5.39
C LEU A 32 10.15 7.04 6.87
N LEU A 33 11.26 6.76 7.53
CA LEU A 33 11.28 6.48 8.98
C LEU A 33 10.74 7.66 9.79
N VAL A 34 10.86 8.88 9.30
CA VAL A 34 10.34 10.09 9.97
C VAL A 34 8.83 10.00 10.21
N PHE A 35 8.10 9.30 9.35
CA PHE A 35 6.65 9.12 9.51
C PHE A 35 6.29 8.02 10.51
N VAL A 36 7.23 7.13 10.84
CA VAL A 36 6.96 6.01 11.75
C VAL A 36 7.08 6.50 13.20
N PRO A 37 6.03 6.39 14.03
CA PRO A 37 6.11 6.75 15.45
C PRO A 37 7.24 5.99 16.17
N SER A 38 7.91 6.67 17.07
CA SER A 38 9.09 6.14 17.78
C SER A 38 8.80 4.96 18.70
N ASP A 39 7.54 4.79 19.10
CA ASP A 39 7.08 3.66 19.91
C ASP A 39 6.84 2.37 19.13
N ILE A 40 6.85 2.45 17.79
CA ILE A 40 6.75 1.24 16.96
C ILE A 40 8.09 0.51 16.97
N PRO A 41 8.09 -0.80 17.33
CA PRO A 41 9.32 -1.56 17.39
C PRO A 41 9.93 -1.80 16.00
N ILE A 42 11.20 -2.24 15.99
CA ILE A 42 12.02 -2.59 14.81
C ILE A 42 12.46 -1.42 13.91
N GLY A 43 11.97 -0.19 14.13
CA GLY A 43 12.51 1.01 13.49
C GLY A 43 12.62 0.92 11.96
N ILE A 44 13.82 1.15 11.44
CA ILE A 44 14.08 1.20 9.98
C ILE A 44 13.78 -0.14 9.28
N ASN A 45 13.87 -1.27 9.98
CA ASN A 45 13.55 -2.57 9.40
C ASN A 45 12.08 -2.64 8.96
N TRP A 46 11.20 -1.92 9.65
CA TRP A 46 9.80 -1.79 9.25
C TRP A 46 9.67 -1.19 7.84
N VAL A 47 10.46 -0.18 7.53
CA VAL A 47 10.47 0.47 6.21
C VAL A 47 10.88 -0.53 5.12
N TYR A 48 11.91 -1.33 5.37
CA TYR A 48 12.35 -2.35 4.42
C TYR A 48 11.32 -3.47 4.23
N ILE A 49 10.70 -3.93 5.31
CA ILE A 49 9.65 -4.96 5.26
C ILE A 49 8.48 -4.49 4.40
N VAL A 50 8.06 -3.24 4.57
CA VAL A 50 7.00 -2.63 3.78
C VAL A 50 7.38 -2.56 2.30
N GLY A 51 8.62 -2.15 2.00
CA GLY A 51 9.11 -2.12 0.62
C GLY A 51 9.03 -3.49 -0.06
N VAL A 52 9.46 -4.54 0.63
CA VAL A 52 9.34 -5.93 0.15
C VAL A 52 7.88 -6.30 -0.07
N ALA A 53 7.01 -6.01 0.89
CA ALA A 53 5.58 -6.34 0.79
C ALA A 53 4.93 -5.68 -0.43
N PHE A 54 5.24 -4.43 -0.73
CA PHE A 54 4.72 -3.71 -1.89
C PHE A 54 5.18 -4.35 -3.21
N ILE A 55 6.45 -4.73 -3.31
CA ILE A 55 6.99 -5.38 -4.51
C ILE A 55 6.37 -6.77 -4.70
N LEU A 56 6.23 -7.54 -3.63
CA LEU A 56 5.60 -8.87 -3.70
C LEU A 56 4.13 -8.78 -4.14
N ALA A 57 3.38 -7.81 -3.60
CA ALA A 57 2.00 -7.59 -4.02
C ALA A 57 1.92 -7.23 -5.51
N ALA A 58 2.79 -6.34 -5.98
CA ALA A 58 2.86 -5.96 -7.38
C ALA A 58 3.17 -7.15 -8.29
N LEU A 59 4.12 -7.98 -7.90
CA LEU A 59 4.47 -9.19 -8.67
C LEU A 59 3.31 -10.19 -8.73
N ALA A 60 2.57 -10.37 -7.62
CA ALA A 60 1.38 -11.19 -7.60
C ALA A 60 0.31 -10.68 -8.59
N PHE A 61 0.10 -9.37 -8.63
CA PHE A 61 -0.87 -8.75 -9.53
C PHE A 61 -0.45 -8.86 -11.01
N ILE A 62 0.81 -8.59 -11.31
CA ILE A 62 1.34 -8.66 -12.69
C ILE A 62 1.28 -10.10 -13.22
N THR A 63 1.69 -11.07 -12.41
CA THR A 63 1.69 -12.48 -12.81
C THR A 63 0.32 -13.12 -12.72
N ASN A 64 -0.64 -12.44 -12.13
CA ASN A 64 -1.99 -12.94 -11.85
C ASN A 64 -1.99 -14.23 -11.03
N LYS A 65 -1.04 -14.35 -10.10
CA LYS A 65 -0.90 -15.50 -9.19
C LYS A 65 -0.96 -15.00 -7.74
N TRP A 66 -1.66 -15.75 -6.88
CA TRP A 66 -1.82 -15.39 -5.46
C TRP A 66 -2.49 -14.02 -5.25
N VAL A 67 -3.27 -13.57 -6.25
CA VAL A 67 -3.85 -12.22 -6.29
C VAL A 67 -4.75 -11.98 -5.08
N LYS A 68 -5.62 -12.92 -4.78
CA LYS A 68 -6.59 -12.77 -3.67
C LYS A 68 -5.89 -12.59 -2.34
N VAL A 69 -4.91 -13.45 -2.03
CA VAL A 69 -4.12 -13.37 -0.80
C VAL A 69 -3.31 -12.07 -0.77
N ALA A 70 -2.61 -11.75 -1.85
CA ALA A 70 -1.81 -10.53 -1.94
C ALA A 70 -2.66 -9.27 -1.75
N ALA A 71 -3.85 -9.24 -2.36
CA ALA A 71 -4.76 -8.10 -2.26
C ALA A 71 -5.30 -7.92 -0.85
N TYR A 72 -5.69 -8.99 -0.16
CA TYR A 72 -6.12 -8.91 1.24
C TYR A 72 -4.99 -8.46 2.15
N LEU A 73 -3.78 -9.00 1.97
CA LEU A 73 -2.63 -8.61 2.78
C LEU A 73 -2.24 -7.15 2.53
N LEU A 74 -2.28 -6.70 1.28
CA LEU A 74 -2.02 -5.29 0.95
C LEU A 74 -3.07 -4.38 1.59
N ALA A 75 -4.34 -4.71 1.49
CA ALA A 75 -5.41 -3.93 2.13
C ALA A 75 -5.23 -3.87 3.64
N ALA A 76 -4.93 -4.99 4.27
CA ALA A 76 -4.68 -5.07 5.72
C ALA A 76 -3.48 -4.20 6.11
N LEU A 77 -2.39 -4.24 5.36
CA LEU A 77 -1.18 -3.46 5.61
C LEU A 77 -1.47 -1.95 5.52
N LEU A 78 -2.19 -1.52 4.48
CA LEU A 78 -2.53 -0.12 4.28
C LEU A 78 -3.49 0.40 5.37
N ILE A 79 -4.47 -0.40 5.77
CA ILE A 79 -5.37 -0.06 6.88
C ILE A 79 -4.58 0.03 8.19
N LEU A 80 -3.64 -0.89 8.41
CA LEU A 80 -2.76 -0.86 9.57
C LEU A 80 -1.96 0.44 9.60
N PHE A 81 -1.41 0.89 8.48
CA PHE A 81 -0.69 2.17 8.39
C PHE A 81 -1.58 3.36 8.78
N VAL A 82 -2.81 3.37 8.31
CA VAL A 82 -3.76 4.43 8.70
C VAL A 82 -3.91 4.46 10.21
N LEU A 83 -4.12 3.30 10.84
CA LEU A 83 -4.42 3.21 12.27
C LEU A 83 -3.21 3.49 13.16
N ILE A 84 -2.03 2.97 12.83
CA ILE A 84 -0.87 3.03 13.73
C ILE A 84 0.16 4.09 13.36
N ILE A 85 0.11 4.63 12.14
CA ILE A 85 1.06 5.65 11.68
C ILE A 85 0.36 6.97 11.39
N HIS A 86 -0.58 6.98 10.45
CA HIS A 86 -1.12 8.23 9.93
C HIS A 86 -2.12 8.90 10.85
N VAL A 87 -2.99 8.16 11.54
CA VAL A 87 -3.92 8.73 12.52
C VAL A 87 -3.17 9.29 13.74
N PRO A 88 -2.20 8.58 14.36
CA PRO A 88 -1.37 9.16 15.39
C PRO A 88 -0.62 10.41 14.92
N ASN A 89 -0.02 10.40 13.73
CA ASN A 89 0.67 11.56 13.17
C ASN A 89 -0.27 12.75 12.97
N PHE A 90 -1.49 12.51 12.52
CA PHE A 90 -2.52 13.54 12.38
C PHE A 90 -2.88 14.18 13.72
N ARG A 91 -3.05 13.34 14.76
CA ARG A 91 -3.43 13.81 16.10
C ARG A 91 -2.31 14.59 16.80
N GLN A 92 -1.06 14.20 16.56
CA GLN A 92 0.12 14.74 17.24
C GLN A 92 0.88 15.76 16.40
N ALA A 93 0.35 16.14 15.23
CA ALA A 93 1.02 17.07 14.33
C ALA A 93 1.29 18.41 15.01
N GLY A 94 2.56 18.86 14.95
CA GLY A 94 3.00 20.10 15.56
C GLY A 94 2.60 21.37 14.80
N ASP A 95 2.25 21.23 13.51
CA ASP A 95 1.82 22.34 12.67
C ASP A 95 0.77 21.89 11.64
N ALA A 96 0.19 22.87 10.95
CA ALA A 96 -0.88 22.63 9.97
C ALA A 96 -0.38 21.83 8.75
N GLN A 97 0.87 22.03 8.33
CA GLN A 97 1.44 21.34 7.19
C GLN A 97 1.61 19.85 7.48
N MET A 98 2.15 19.50 8.64
CA MET A 98 2.30 18.11 9.07
C MET A 98 0.95 17.41 9.21
N ARG A 99 -0.05 18.12 9.75
CA ARG A 99 -1.42 17.60 9.87
C ARG A 99 -2.03 17.32 8.50
N GLN A 100 -1.86 18.24 7.56
CA GLN A 100 -2.35 18.07 6.20
C GLN A 100 -1.69 16.88 5.50
N ALA A 101 -0.38 16.72 5.64
CA ALA A 101 0.34 15.59 5.06
C ALA A 101 -0.17 14.26 5.63
N ALA A 102 -0.39 14.16 6.94
CA ALA A 102 -0.94 12.97 7.57
C ALA A 102 -2.36 12.68 7.08
N PHE A 103 -3.19 13.71 6.94
CA PHE A 103 -4.55 13.56 6.41
C PHE A 103 -4.56 13.04 4.97
N ILE A 104 -3.70 13.57 4.11
CA ILE A 104 -3.55 13.12 2.72
C ILE A 104 -3.10 11.65 2.69
N ASN A 105 -2.17 11.25 3.56
CA ASN A 105 -1.73 9.86 3.66
C ASN A 105 -2.86 8.93 4.10
N ILE A 106 -3.71 9.36 5.04
CA ILE A 106 -4.90 8.61 5.45
C ILE A 106 -5.81 8.37 4.25
N LEU A 107 -6.14 9.41 3.52
CA LEU A 107 -7.05 9.32 2.35
C LEU A 107 -6.45 8.43 1.25
N LYS A 108 -5.17 8.62 0.95
CA LYS A 108 -4.46 7.84 -0.07
C LYS A 108 -4.45 6.35 0.28
N ASP A 109 -4.08 6.01 1.51
CA ASP A 109 -3.97 4.62 1.92
C ASP A 109 -5.34 3.95 2.02
N LEU A 110 -6.37 4.67 2.45
CA LEU A 110 -7.74 4.14 2.42
C LEU A 110 -8.24 3.90 0.98
N ALA A 111 -7.92 4.80 0.04
CA ALA A 111 -8.28 4.63 -1.36
C ALA A 111 -7.57 3.41 -1.98
N LEU A 112 -6.28 3.24 -1.70
CA LEU A 112 -5.51 2.08 -2.15
C LEU A 112 -6.02 0.79 -1.51
N ALA A 113 -6.37 0.82 -0.21
CA ALA A 113 -6.94 -0.32 0.48
C ALA A 113 -8.30 -0.72 -0.13
N ALA A 114 -9.16 0.26 -0.44
CA ALA A 114 -10.43 0.02 -1.11
C ALA A 114 -10.24 -0.65 -2.47
N PHE A 115 -9.26 -0.19 -3.25
CA PHE A 115 -8.95 -0.81 -4.54
C PHE A 115 -8.40 -2.24 -4.36
N ALA A 116 -7.52 -2.45 -3.40
CA ALA A 116 -7.01 -3.79 -3.08
C ALA A 116 -8.14 -4.74 -2.66
N LEU A 117 -9.09 -4.29 -1.86
CA LEU A 117 -10.28 -5.08 -1.50
C LEU A 117 -11.13 -5.40 -2.72
N HIS A 118 -11.28 -4.46 -3.64
CA HIS A 118 -12.00 -4.71 -4.89
C HIS A 118 -11.31 -5.79 -5.72
N ILE A 119 -9.98 -5.74 -5.83
CA ILE A 119 -9.20 -6.79 -6.50
C ILE A 119 -9.42 -8.14 -5.82
N ALA A 120 -9.34 -8.18 -4.48
CA ALA A 120 -9.56 -9.41 -3.72
C ALA A 120 -10.95 -10.01 -3.97
N GLY A 121 -11.98 -9.15 -4.01
CA GLY A 121 -13.35 -9.57 -4.30
C GLY A 121 -13.56 -10.05 -5.74
N SER A 122 -12.72 -9.60 -6.66
CA SER A 122 -12.79 -9.95 -8.09
C SER A 122 -11.95 -11.20 -8.45
N ALA A 123 -11.11 -11.67 -7.53
CA ALA A 123 -10.22 -12.81 -7.75
C ALA A 123 -10.82 -14.11 -7.18
N ASP A 124 -10.57 -15.21 -7.86
CA ASP A 124 -10.76 -16.55 -7.32
C ASP A 124 -9.41 -17.20 -6.99
N SER A 125 -9.40 -18.52 -6.73
CA SER A 125 -8.16 -19.25 -6.43
C SER A 125 -7.13 -19.24 -7.55
N HIS A 126 -7.54 -18.89 -8.77
CA HIS A 126 -6.66 -18.86 -9.96
C HIS A 126 -6.27 -17.44 -10.39
N GLY A 127 -6.76 -16.42 -9.68
CA GLY A 127 -6.50 -15.00 -9.97
C GLY A 127 -7.73 -14.25 -10.48
N VAL A 128 -7.49 -13.07 -11.05
CA VAL A 128 -8.56 -12.25 -11.66
C VAL A 128 -8.87 -12.79 -13.05
N LYS A 129 -10.15 -12.92 -13.34
CA LYS A 129 -10.63 -13.29 -14.68
C LYS A 129 -10.85 -12.01 -15.49
N TYR A 130 -9.96 -11.80 -16.43
CA TYR A 130 -10.04 -10.66 -17.34
C TYR A 130 -10.92 -10.94 -18.56
#